data_e95fcb8eb76cd6e998cb69bf0a3c1c34
#
_entry.id   e95fcb8eb76cd6e998cb69bf0a3c1c34
#
_cell.length_a   1.000
_cell.length_b   1.000
_cell.length_c   1.000
_cell.angle_alpha   90.00
_cell.angle_beta   90.00
_cell.angle_gamma   90.00
#
_symmetry.space_group_name_H-M   'P 1'
#
loop_
_entity.id
_entity.type
_entity.pdbx_description
1 polymer ?
#
loop_
_entity_poly.entity_id
_entity_poly.type
_entity_poly.pdbx_seq_one_letter_code
_entity_poly.pdbx_strand_id
1 'polypeptide(L)'
;MQRVLLARALINDPEILLLDEATKGLDQTGIASFYQKIESISKQTNCAVLMISHDLNVVMRASDRVICVNGHICCEGTPEKVATSSEYQALFGSDIAGTFALYKHKDDHNHDIQGKGRI
;
A
#
# COMPACT_ATOMS: atom_id res chain seq x y z
N MET A 1 9.98 16.10 9.95
CA MET A 1 10.06 16.59 8.55
C MET A 1 8.89 16.08 7.71
N GLN A 2 8.66 14.77 7.65
CA GLN A 2 7.57 14.18 6.83
C GLN A 2 6.18 14.67 7.24
N ARG A 3 5.93 14.83 8.53
CA ARG A 3 4.63 15.31 9.01
C ARG A 3 4.34 16.73 8.56
N VAL A 4 5.35 17.58 8.52
CA VAL A 4 5.21 18.98 8.10
C VAL A 4 4.89 19.04 6.60
N LEU A 5 5.60 18.25 5.80
CA LEU A 5 5.34 18.17 4.35
C LEU A 5 3.94 17.65 4.05
N LEU A 6 3.51 16.66 4.80
CA LEU A 6 2.18 16.10 4.63
C LEU A 6 1.09 17.11 4.98
N ALA A 7 1.24 17.82 6.10
CA ALA A 7 0.29 18.86 6.49
C ALA A 7 0.19 19.95 5.43
N ARG A 8 1.34 20.35 4.86
CA ARG A 8 1.38 21.35 3.81
C ARG A 8 0.63 20.88 2.56
N ALA A 9 0.79 19.61 2.18
CA ALA A 9 0.10 19.06 1.03
C ALA A 9 -1.41 19.03 1.20
N LEU A 10 -1.90 18.97 2.43
CA LEU A 10 -3.32 18.83 2.74
C LEU A 10 -4.03 20.16 2.98
N ILE A 11 -3.32 21.29 2.99
CA ILE A 11 -3.90 22.60 3.32
C ILE A 11 -5.07 22.94 2.41
N ASN A 12 -5.01 22.58 1.14
CA ASN A 12 -6.02 22.98 0.14
C ASN A 12 -7.08 21.90 -0.11
N ASP A 13 -7.22 20.94 0.79
CA ASP A 13 -8.17 19.81 0.67
C ASP A 13 -8.08 19.14 -0.71
N PRO A 14 -6.94 18.56 -1.08
CA PRO A 14 -6.76 17.98 -2.39
C PRO A 14 -7.64 16.75 -2.59
N GLU A 15 -8.02 16.50 -3.82
CA GLU A 15 -8.73 15.27 -4.20
C GLU A 15 -7.75 14.09 -4.35
N ILE A 16 -6.50 14.39 -4.68
CA ILE A 16 -5.45 13.37 -4.87
C ILE A 16 -4.22 13.82 -4.11
N LEU A 17 -3.66 12.91 -3.34
CA LEU A 17 -2.39 13.11 -2.64
C LEU A 17 -1.33 12.24 -3.30
N LEU A 18 -0.23 12.87 -3.73
CA LEU A 18 0.89 12.17 -4.36
C LEU A 18 2.03 12.02 -3.36
N LEU A 19 2.47 10.78 -3.15
CA LEU A 19 3.57 10.47 -2.23
C LEU A 19 4.68 9.75 -3.01
N ASP A 20 5.77 10.46 -3.24
CA ASP A 20 6.93 9.93 -3.95
C ASP A 20 8.01 9.55 -2.95
N GLU A 21 8.09 8.26 -2.63
CA GLU A 21 9.05 7.71 -1.67
C GLU A 21 9.06 8.45 -0.34
N ALA A 22 7.87 8.76 0.17
CA ALA A 22 7.70 9.61 1.35
C ALA A 22 8.21 8.97 2.64
N THR A 23 8.46 7.67 2.66
CA THR A 23 8.97 6.96 3.83
C THR A 23 10.48 6.77 3.82
N LYS A 24 11.16 7.33 2.84
CA LYS A 24 12.61 7.21 2.74
C LYS A 24 13.27 7.83 3.98
N GLY A 25 14.17 7.07 4.59
CA GLY A 25 14.87 7.51 5.79
C GLY A 25 14.15 7.22 7.11
N LEU A 26 12.96 6.67 7.07
CA LEU A 26 12.24 6.25 8.28
C LEU A 26 12.58 4.80 8.65
N ASP A 27 12.55 4.50 9.94
CA ASP A 27 12.67 3.12 10.41
C ASP A 27 11.33 2.39 10.28
N GLN A 28 11.30 1.11 10.65
CA GLN A 28 10.09 0.28 10.49
C GLN A 28 8.90 0.85 11.27
N THR A 29 9.13 1.33 12.48
CA THR A 29 8.08 1.92 13.29
C THR A 29 7.55 3.21 12.66
N GLY A 30 8.44 4.04 12.16
CA GLY A 30 8.08 5.28 11.49
C GLY A 30 7.28 5.05 10.22
N ILE A 31 7.66 4.03 9.44
CA ILE A 31 6.95 3.66 8.22
C ILE A 31 5.52 3.22 8.54
N ALA A 32 5.36 2.34 9.52
CA ALA A 32 4.03 1.86 9.91
C ALA A 32 3.14 3.01 10.39
N SER A 33 3.68 3.88 11.22
CA SER A 33 2.97 5.04 11.74
C SER A 33 2.55 5.99 10.61
N PHE A 34 3.44 6.21 9.65
CA PHE A 34 3.16 7.07 8.51
C PHE A 34 1.99 6.54 7.67
N TYR A 35 2.00 5.26 7.36
CA TYR A 35 0.92 4.68 6.55
C TYR A 35 -0.41 4.63 7.27
N GLN A 36 -0.40 4.41 8.59
CA GLN A 36 -1.63 4.51 9.37
C GLN A 36 -2.23 5.91 9.29
N LYS A 37 -1.38 6.93 9.37
CA LYS A 37 -1.81 8.32 9.25
C LYS A 37 -2.39 8.60 7.86
N ILE A 38 -1.73 8.12 6.81
CA ILE A 38 -2.21 8.28 5.44
C ILE A 38 -3.57 7.62 5.25
N GLU A 39 -3.74 6.43 5.79
CA GLU A 39 -5.02 5.71 5.71
C GLU A 39 -6.13 6.49 6.42
N SER A 40 -5.87 7.02 7.61
CA SER A 40 -6.82 7.84 8.33
C SER A 40 -7.22 9.08 7.54
N ILE A 41 -6.25 9.77 6.97
CA ILE A 41 -6.49 10.97 6.18
C ILE A 41 -7.34 10.64 4.95
N SER A 42 -7.02 9.56 4.26
CA SER A 42 -7.78 9.14 3.09
C SER A 42 -9.23 8.86 3.42
N LYS A 43 -9.48 8.19 4.55
CA LYS A 43 -10.85 7.88 4.99
C LYS A 43 -11.62 9.12 5.43
N GLN A 44 -10.97 10.03 6.13
CA GLN A 44 -11.63 11.23 6.64
C GLN A 44 -11.94 12.25 5.57
N THR A 45 -11.07 12.40 4.59
CA THR A 45 -11.18 13.43 3.57
C THR A 45 -11.66 12.92 2.22
N ASN A 46 -11.83 11.61 2.04
CA ASN A 46 -12.13 10.99 0.76
C ASN A 46 -11.07 11.29 -0.31
N CYS A 47 -9.85 11.57 0.12
CA CYS A 47 -8.74 11.88 -0.76
C CYS A 47 -8.16 10.58 -1.33
N ALA A 48 -7.99 10.49 -2.63
CA ALA A 48 -7.27 9.37 -3.25
C ALA A 48 -5.77 9.54 -3.01
N VAL A 49 -5.07 8.45 -2.76
CA VAL A 49 -3.63 8.48 -2.50
C VAL A 49 -2.92 7.69 -3.58
N LEU A 50 -2.00 8.34 -4.29
CA LEU A 50 -1.10 7.68 -5.23
C LEU A 50 0.30 7.67 -4.62
N MET A 51 0.82 6.49 -4.38
CA MET A 51 2.07 6.30 -3.67
C MET A 51 3.09 5.59 -4.54
N ILE A 52 4.31 6.12 -4.59
CA ILE A 52 5.43 5.51 -5.30
C ILE A 52 6.41 5.00 -4.25
N SER A 53 6.75 3.73 -4.31
CA SER A 53 7.63 3.12 -3.33
C SER A 53 8.36 1.91 -3.90
N HIS A 54 9.56 1.65 -3.40
CA HIS A 54 10.31 0.43 -3.65
C HIS A 54 10.06 -0.64 -2.60
N ASP A 55 9.39 -0.30 -1.52
CA ASP A 55 9.12 -1.23 -0.44
C ASP A 55 7.90 -2.09 -0.79
N LEU A 56 8.17 -3.25 -1.36
CA LEU A 56 7.13 -4.13 -1.86
C LEU A 56 6.20 -4.64 -0.76
N ASN A 57 6.75 -4.89 0.44
CA ASN A 57 5.94 -5.34 1.56
C ASN A 57 4.88 -4.32 1.93
N VAL A 58 5.28 -3.07 2.02
CA VAL A 58 4.36 -1.99 2.35
C VAL A 58 3.34 -1.77 1.24
N VAL A 59 3.79 -1.74 -0.01
CA VAL A 59 2.92 -1.56 -1.16
C VAL A 59 1.82 -2.62 -1.17
N MET A 60 2.19 -3.87 -0.97
CA MET A 60 1.23 -4.97 -1.02
C MET A 60 0.25 -4.96 0.15
N ARG A 61 0.66 -4.44 1.31
CA ARG A 61 -0.21 -4.39 2.49
C ARG A 61 -1.13 -3.18 2.54
N ALA A 62 -0.61 -2.04 2.08
CA ALA A 62 -1.29 -0.75 2.28
C ALA A 62 -2.16 -0.32 1.09
N SER A 63 -2.00 -0.96 -0.06
CA SER A 63 -2.64 -0.49 -1.30
C SER A 63 -3.90 -1.26 -1.63
N ASP A 64 -4.88 -0.54 -2.17
CA ASP A 64 -6.07 -1.15 -2.74
C ASP A 64 -5.81 -1.63 -4.17
N ARG A 65 -4.92 -0.93 -4.86
CA ARG A 65 -4.56 -1.23 -6.25
C ARG A 65 -3.08 -0.97 -6.44
N VAL A 66 -2.43 -1.84 -7.20
CA VAL A 66 -0.99 -1.78 -7.45
C VAL A 66 -0.74 -1.71 -8.95
N ILE A 67 0.20 -0.86 -9.34
CA ILE A 67 0.67 -0.74 -10.71
C ILE A 67 2.18 -0.97 -10.70
N CYS A 68 2.65 -1.96 -11.44
CA CYS A 68 4.07 -2.26 -11.56
C CYS A 68 4.64 -1.61 -12.81
N VAL A 69 5.73 -0.87 -12.64
CA VAL A 69 6.35 -0.13 -13.74
C VAL A 69 7.80 -0.55 -13.89
N ASN A 70 8.17 -0.90 -15.09
CA ASN A 70 9.55 -1.21 -15.47
C ASN A 70 9.77 -0.73 -16.90
N GLY A 71 9.86 0.58 -17.09
CA GLY A 71 9.89 1.21 -18.41
C GLY A 71 8.52 1.24 -19.09
N HIS A 72 7.62 0.38 -18.66
CA HIS A 72 6.22 0.31 -19.10
C HIS A 72 5.41 -0.32 -17.98
N ILE A 73 4.11 -0.28 -18.09
CA ILE A 73 3.23 -0.93 -17.12
C ILE A 73 3.26 -2.44 -17.37
N CYS A 74 3.87 -3.17 -16.45
CA CYS A 74 4.04 -4.62 -16.55
C CYS A 74 2.82 -5.40 -16.08
N CYS A 75 2.20 -4.92 -15.01
CA CYS A 75 1.02 -5.54 -14.43
C CYS A 75 0.30 -4.54 -13.54
N GLU A 76 -1.00 -4.73 -13.38
CA GLU A 76 -1.79 -3.89 -12.48
C GLU A 76 -2.99 -4.67 -11.96
N GLY A 77 -3.52 -4.23 -10.83
CA GLY A 77 -4.70 -4.82 -10.24
C GLY A 77 -4.65 -4.78 -8.72
N THR A 78 -5.46 -5.62 -8.09
CA THR A 78 -5.39 -5.77 -6.64
C THR A 78 -4.04 -6.36 -6.24
N PRO A 79 -3.60 -6.16 -4.99
CA PRO A 79 -2.33 -6.76 -4.56
C PRO A 79 -2.27 -8.28 -4.76
N GLU A 80 -3.38 -8.99 -4.52
CA GLU A 80 -3.44 -10.44 -4.74
C GLU A 80 -3.20 -10.80 -6.20
N LYS A 81 -3.86 -10.08 -7.10
CA LYS A 81 -3.75 -10.32 -8.53
C LYS A 81 -2.34 -10.06 -9.03
N VAL A 82 -1.75 -8.96 -8.59
CA VAL A 82 -0.39 -8.58 -8.97
C VAL A 82 0.62 -9.60 -8.45
N ALA A 83 0.49 -9.99 -7.18
CA ALA A 83 1.44 -10.92 -6.56
C ALA A 83 1.48 -12.28 -7.25
N THR A 84 0.38 -12.72 -7.85
CA THR A 84 0.30 -14.00 -8.56
C THR A 84 0.59 -13.89 -10.04
N SER A 85 0.80 -12.68 -10.57
CA SER A 85 1.09 -12.51 -11.99
C SER A 85 2.50 -12.99 -12.34
N SER A 86 2.66 -13.52 -13.55
CA SER A 86 3.97 -13.98 -14.04
C SER A 86 4.93 -12.81 -14.19
N GLU A 87 4.44 -11.64 -14.57
CA GLU A 87 5.24 -10.44 -14.74
C GLU A 87 5.86 -9.99 -13.42
N TYR A 88 5.06 -9.99 -12.36
CA TYR A 88 5.53 -9.62 -11.03
C TYR A 88 6.58 -10.61 -10.52
N GLN A 89 6.32 -11.90 -10.68
CA GLN A 89 7.25 -12.93 -10.24
C GLN A 89 8.56 -12.88 -11.01
N ALA A 90 8.51 -12.55 -12.29
CA ALA A 90 9.71 -12.38 -13.10
C ALA A 90 10.57 -11.21 -12.62
N LEU A 91 9.94 -10.12 -12.18
CA LEU A 91 10.66 -8.93 -11.72
C LEU A 91 11.19 -9.06 -10.29
N PHE A 92 10.41 -9.65 -9.39
CA PHE A 92 10.70 -9.59 -7.95
C PHE A 92 10.94 -10.94 -7.29
N GLY A 93 10.63 -12.02 -7.97
CA GLY A 93 10.89 -13.37 -7.49
C GLY A 93 9.79 -13.94 -6.60
N SER A 94 9.92 -15.24 -6.29
CA SER A 94 8.89 -16.00 -5.57
C SER A 94 8.88 -15.72 -4.05
N ASP A 95 9.99 -15.28 -3.49
CA ASP A 95 10.11 -15.06 -2.04
C ASP A 95 9.13 -14.00 -1.54
N ILE A 96 8.98 -12.94 -2.32
CA ILE A 96 8.07 -11.85 -1.96
C ILE A 96 6.61 -12.30 -2.10
N ALA A 97 6.31 -13.08 -3.11
CA ALA A 97 4.98 -13.65 -3.27
C ALA A 97 4.62 -14.57 -2.10
N GLY A 98 5.58 -15.34 -1.62
CA GLY A 98 5.38 -16.20 -0.45
C GLY A 98 5.07 -15.40 0.81
N THR A 99 5.80 -14.34 1.04
CA THR A 99 5.58 -13.44 2.18
C THR A 99 4.17 -12.83 2.12
N PHE A 100 3.76 -12.40 0.95
CA PHE A 100 2.43 -11.84 0.77
C PHE A 100 1.33 -12.87 1.00
N ALA A 101 1.53 -14.11 0.56
CA ALA A 101 0.57 -15.18 0.77
C ALA A 101 0.34 -15.46 2.26
N LEU A 102 1.41 -15.46 3.06
CA LEU A 102 1.30 -15.61 4.51
C LEU A 102 0.51 -14.47 5.13
N TYR A 103 0.75 -13.27 4.66
CA TYR A 103 0.07 -12.08 5.15
C TYR A 103 -1.42 -12.13 4.86
N LYS A 104 -1.78 -12.52 3.66
CA LYS A 104 -3.16 -12.65 3.25
C LYS A 104 -3.90 -13.70 4.08
N HIS A 105 -3.24 -14.82 4.38
CA HIS A 105 -3.83 -15.86 5.20
C HIS A 105 -4.23 -15.33 6.58
N LYS A 106 -3.41 -14.48 7.15
CA LYS A 106 -3.69 -13.86 8.43
C LYS A 106 -4.89 -12.92 8.35
N ASP A 107 -4.98 -12.16 7.28
CA ASP A 107 -6.09 -11.24 7.07
C ASP A 107 -7.40 -11.98 6.82
N ASP A 108 -7.34 -13.11 6.14
CA ASP A 108 -8.52 -13.93 5.90
C ASP A 108 -9.14 -14.42 7.20
N HIS A 109 -8.33 -14.78 8.18
CA HIS A 109 -8.85 -15.18 9.49
C HIS A 109 -9.60 -14.05 10.16
N ASN A 110 -9.06 -12.85 10.13
CA ASN A 110 -9.73 -11.68 10.68
C ASN A 110 -11.02 -11.37 9.94
N HIS A 111 -11.00 -11.53 8.63
CA HIS A 111 -12.17 -11.26 7.82
C HIS A 111 -13.30 -12.24 8.11
N ASP A 112 -12.96 -13.50 8.32
CA ASP A 112 -13.95 -14.52 8.66
C ASP A 112 -14.66 -14.19 9.98
N ILE A 113 -13.92 -13.75 10.97
CA ILE A 113 -14.49 -13.35 12.26
C ILE A 113 -15.46 -12.17 12.07
N GLN A 114 -15.06 -11.19 11.29
CA GLN A 114 -15.91 -10.04 11.00
C GLN A 114 -17.12 -10.43 10.16
N GLY A 115 -16.95 -11.34 9.22
CA GLY A 115 -18.04 -11.84 8.40
C GLY A 115 -19.11 -12.48 9.24
N LYS A 116 -18.73 -13.29 10.22
CA LYS A 116 -19.67 -13.89 11.14
C LYS A 116 -20.42 -12.87 11.99
N GLY A 117 -19.72 -11.81 12.39
CA GLY A 117 -20.33 -10.76 13.19
C GLY A 117 -21.35 -9.92 12.43
N ARG A 118 -21.29 -9.93 11.11
CA ARG A 118 -22.22 -9.14 10.28
C ARG A 118 -23.51 -9.91 9.94
N ILE A 119 -23.45 -11.19 10.03
CA ILE A 119 -24.60 -12.03 9.72
C ILE A 119 -25.45 -12.20 10.96
#